data_ef3fec58ac70c1c91f8688fbce33819e
#
_entry.id   ef3fec58ac70c1c91f8688fbce33819e
#
_cell.length_a   1.000
_cell.length_b   1.000
_cell.length_c   1.000
_cell.angle_alpha   90.00
_cell.angle_beta   90.00
_cell.angle_gamma   90.00
#
_symmetry.space_group_name_H-M   'P 1'
#
loop_
_entity.id
_entity.type
_entity.pdbx_description
1 polymer ?
#
loop_
_entity_poly.entity_id
_entity_poly.type
_entity_poly.pdbx_seq_one_letter_code
_entity_poly.pdbx_strand_id
1 'polypeptide(L)'
;MKTLTNTTRGYWCAALGGVIWGLSGVAGQFLLSVYDASPFWLTGVRMTCAGIVFLILSLRQTRSLGIVVRHPKELITIFVYGIFGLMLNQLSYFFSISYSNAGTATVLQTLCVVMMAVLVCLQRRRLPYTREVLSVILAFIGVVLIATHGRITELVLSPRALIWGLLYAVSCVVYTLLSIKPVHKWGSVVVNAIGMLTGGIFLSFLYRPWEVMPHLDLAGWLAFFGIVLFGTCLLYTSP
;
A
#
# COMPACT_ATOMS: atom_id res chain seq x y z
N MET A 1 9.25 -16.64 -30.34
CA MET A 1 9.31 -17.43 -29.10
C MET A 1 9.80 -16.65 -27.85
N LYS A 2 10.78 -15.72 -27.93
CA LYS A 2 11.28 -14.94 -26.77
C LYS A 2 10.21 -14.01 -26.11
N THR A 3 9.28 -13.47 -26.88
CA THR A 3 8.22 -12.56 -26.37
C THR A 3 7.16 -13.28 -25.53
N LEU A 4 6.77 -14.50 -25.91
CA LEU A 4 5.80 -15.32 -25.16
C LEU A 4 6.35 -15.74 -23.77
N THR A 5 7.64 -16.06 -23.69
CA THR A 5 8.30 -16.41 -22.42
C THR A 5 8.37 -15.23 -21.45
N ASN A 6 8.58 -14.00 -21.93
CA ASN A 6 8.59 -12.81 -21.09
C ASN A 6 7.19 -12.44 -20.57
N THR A 7 6.16 -12.59 -21.42
CA THR A 7 4.76 -12.36 -21.02
C THR A 7 4.32 -13.36 -19.96
N THR A 8 4.64 -14.64 -20.13
CA THR A 8 4.31 -15.69 -19.15
C THR A 8 5.02 -15.47 -17.82
N ARG A 9 6.30 -15.06 -17.83
CA ARG A 9 7.02 -14.69 -16.62
C ARG A 9 6.36 -13.49 -15.91
N GLY A 10 5.92 -12.49 -16.65
CA GLY A 10 5.19 -11.33 -16.10
C GLY A 10 3.90 -11.75 -15.38
N TYR A 11 3.11 -12.66 -15.95
CA TYR A 11 1.90 -13.18 -15.29
C TYR A 11 2.21 -13.93 -13.98
N TRP A 12 3.25 -14.77 -13.97
CA TRP A 12 3.66 -15.48 -12.76
C TRP A 12 4.17 -14.53 -11.68
N CYS A 13 4.97 -13.52 -12.04
CA CYS A 13 5.41 -12.49 -11.10
C CYS A 13 4.24 -11.70 -10.51
N ALA A 14 3.26 -11.33 -11.33
CA ALA A 14 2.08 -10.64 -10.87
C ALA A 14 1.21 -11.51 -9.95
N ALA A 15 1.01 -12.79 -10.29
CA ALA A 15 0.27 -13.73 -9.46
C ALA A 15 0.95 -13.97 -8.12
N LEU A 16 2.26 -14.21 -8.10
CA LEU A 16 3.05 -14.36 -6.88
C LEU A 16 3.01 -13.09 -6.02
N GLY A 17 3.14 -11.92 -6.64
CA GLY A 17 3.02 -10.64 -5.96
C GLY A 17 1.66 -10.47 -5.27
N GLY A 18 0.57 -10.86 -5.95
CA GLY A 18 -0.77 -10.84 -5.38
C GLY A 18 -0.93 -11.80 -4.18
N VAL A 19 -0.41 -13.02 -4.27
CA VAL A 19 -0.42 -14.00 -3.16
C VAL A 19 0.38 -13.47 -1.96
N ILE A 20 1.59 -12.96 -2.20
CA ILE A 20 2.45 -12.41 -1.15
C ILE A 20 1.78 -11.21 -0.47
N TRP A 21 1.13 -10.36 -1.25
CA TRP A 21 0.38 -9.23 -0.69
C TRP A 21 -0.80 -9.69 0.15
N GLY A 22 -1.59 -10.66 -0.33
CA GLY A 22 -2.69 -11.25 0.45
C GLY A 22 -2.21 -11.85 1.78
N LEU A 23 -1.13 -12.62 1.77
CA LEU A 23 -0.50 -13.16 2.99
C LEU A 23 -0.05 -12.05 3.95
N SER A 24 0.51 -10.97 3.42
CA SER A 24 0.90 -9.80 4.24
C SER A 24 -0.32 -9.14 4.89
N GLY A 25 -1.46 -9.07 4.19
CA GLY A 25 -2.71 -8.56 4.75
C GLY A 25 -3.24 -9.42 5.89
N VAL A 26 -3.23 -10.75 5.72
CA VAL A 26 -3.64 -11.71 6.77
C VAL A 26 -2.70 -11.64 7.98
N ALA A 27 -1.39 -11.56 7.76
CA ALA A 27 -0.43 -11.39 8.85
C ALA A 27 -0.63 -10.04 9.58
N GLY A 28 -0.97 -8.97 8.86
CA GLY A 28 -1.36 -7.68 9.45
C GLY A 28 -2.61 -7.80 10.31
N GLN A 29 -3.65 -8.47 9.81
CA GLN A 29 -4.86 -8.75 10.57
C GLN A 29 -4.56 -9.56 11.84
N PHE A 30 -3.70 -10.57 11.74
CA PHE A 30 -3.27 -11.38 12.88
C PHE A 30 -2.63 -10.52 13.98
N LEU A 31 -1.73 -9.61 13.63
CA LEU A 31 -1.10 -8.71 14.60
C LEU A 31 -2.10 -7.73 15.22
N LEU A 32 -3.06 -7.23 14.45
CA LEU A 32 -4.08 -6.29 14.93
C LEU A 32 -5.11 -6.98 15.82
N SER A 33 -5.49 -8.25 15.52
CA SER A 33 -6.60 -8.93 16.21
C SER A 33 -6.14 -9.80 17.39
N VAL A 34 -4.97 -10.42 17.32
CA VAL A 34 -4.47 -11.33 18.36
C VAL A 34 -3.60 -10.62 19.39
N TYR A 35 -2.76 -9.69 18.93
CA TYR A 35 -1.85 -8.93 19.80
C TYR A 35 -2.32 -7.53 20.11
N ASP A 36 -3.52 -7.14 19.64
CA ASP A 36 -4.09 -5.80 19.82
C ASP A 36 -3.11 -4.69 19.42
N ALA A 37 -2.29 -4.97 18.39
CA ALA A 37 -1.31 -4.02 17.89
C ALA A 37 -2.01 -2.80 17.30
N SER A 38 -1.60 -1.60 17.69
CA SER A 38 -2.16 -0.38 17.11
C SER A 38 -1.81 -0.27 15.61
N PRO A 39 -2.78 0.13 14.73
CA PRO A 39 -2.48 0.46 13.33
C PRO A 39 -1.37 1.48 13.15
N PHE A 40 -1.25 2.45 14.06
CA PHE A 40 -0.18 3.44 14.07
C PHE A 40 1.19 2.80 14.32
N TRP A 41 1.26 1.94 15.35
CA TRP A 41 2.49 1.21 15.66
C TRP A 41 2.92 0.35 14.49
N LEU A 42 2.00 -0.47 13.97
CA LEU A 42 2.29 -1.40 12.89
C LEU A 42 2.75 -0.66 11.63
N THR A 43 2.08 0.45 11.26
CA THR A 43 2.46 1.25 10.10
C THR A 43 3.82 1.91 10.29
N GLY A 44 4.04 2.60 11.41
CA GLY A 44 5.26 3.38 11.67
C GLY A 44 6.50 2.50 11.73
N VAL A 45 6.46 1.43 12.53
CA VAL A 45 7.60 0.52 12.71
C VAL A 45 7.88 -0.25 11.42
N ARG A 46 6.84 -0.77 10.75
CA ARG A 46 6.99 -1.47 9.47
C ARG A 46 7.60 -0.59 8.40
N MET A 47 7.11 0.65 8.24
CA MET A 47 7.63 1.58 7.23
C MET A 47 9.08 1.96 7.52
N THR A 48 9.44 2.18 8.78
CA THR A 48 10.81 2.49 9.17
C THR A 48 11.73 1.32 8.89
N CYS A 49 11.37 0.09 9.29
CA CYS A 49 12.16 -1.11 9.02
C CYS A 49 12.31 -1.36 7.52
N ALA A 50 11.22 -1.30 6.74
CA ALA A 50 11.28 -1.47 5.30
C ALA A 50 12.11 -0.37 4.62
N GLY A 51 11.96 0.88 5.07
CA GLY A 51 12.73 2.01 4.58
C GLY A 51 14.24 1.83 4.81
N ILE A 52 14.66 1.29 5.96
CA ILE A 52 16.07 0.95 6.23
C ILE A 52 16.56 -0.14 5.27
N VAL A 53 15.78 -1.19 5.03
CA VAL A 53 16.14 -2.25 4.08
C VAL A 53 16.30 -1.68 2.67
N PHE A 54 15.35 -0.86 2.21
CA PHE A 54 15.45 -0.19 0.91
C PHE A 54 16.63 0.79 0.83
N LEU A 55 16.95 1.47 1.93
CA LEU A 55 18.12 2.35 1.98
C LEU A 55 19.40 1.55 1.76
N ILE A 56 19.57 0.42 2.45
CA ILE A 56 20.71 -0.47 2.30
C ILE A 56 20.81 -0.99 0.86
N LEU A 57 19.68 -1.44 0.29
CA LEU A 57 19.62 -1.88 -1.10
C LEU A 57 19.98 -0.77 -2.08
N SER A 58 19.48 0.45 -1.86
CA SER A 58 19.76 1.62 -2.67
C SER A 58 21.25 1.99 -2.65
N LEU A 59 21.89 1.93 -1.49
CA LEU A 59 23.33 2.18 -1.35
C LEU A 59 24.19 1.15 -2.10
N ARG A 60 23.73 -0.09 -2.20
CA ARG A 60 24.45 -1.16 -2.91
C ARG A 60 24.23 -1.13 -4.42
N GLN A 61 23.04 -0.74 -4.89
CA GLN A 61 22.66 -0.87 -6.30
C GLN A 61 22.85 0.41 -7.11
N THR A 62 22.72 1.58 -6.51
CA THR A 62 22.66 2.84 -7.26
C THR A 62 23.42 3.97 -6.58
N ARG A 63 24.14 4.77 -7.40
CA ARG A 63 24.68 6.07 -6.96
C ARG A 63 23.62 7.18 -6.90
N SER A 64 22.40 6.89 -7.29
CA SER A 64 21.29 7.87 -7.42
C SER A 64 20.90 8.51 -6.10
N LEU A 65 21.01 7.79 -4.97
CA LEU A 65 20.67 8.32 -3.66
C LEU A 65 21.46 9.60 -3.32
N GLY A 66 22.79 9.59 -3.53
CA GLY A 66 23.64 10.75 -3.27
C GLY A 66 23.33 11.94 -4.19
N ILE A 67 22.78 11.68 -5.37
CA ILE A 67 22.39 12.72 -6.32
C ILE A 67 21.05 13.33 -5.89
N VAL A 68 20.04 12.49 -5.52
CA VAL A 68 18.71 12.96 -5.08
C VAL A 68 18.81 13.89 -3.88
N VAL A 69 19.65 13.54 -2.90
CA VAL A 69 19.84 14.35 -1.68
C VAL A 69 20.38 15.74 -1.99
N ARG A 70 21.12 15.91 -3.10
CA ARG A 70 21.64 17.21 -3.55
C ARG A 70 20.60 18.06 -4.28
N HIS A 71 19.42 17.51 -4.60
CA HIS A 71 18.34 18.22 -5.29
C HIS A 71 17.15 18.47 -4.35
N PRO A 72 17.11 19.60 -3.62
CA PRO A 72 16.11 19.84 -2.56
C PRO A 72 14.65 19.80 -3.06
N LYS A 73 14.39 20.27 -4.28
CA LYS A 73 13.03 20.23 -4.86
C LYS A 73 12.54 18.79 -5.07
N GLU A 74 13.40 17.91 -5.52
CA GLU A 74 13.09 16.50 -5.73
C GLU A 74 12.91 15.79 -4.38
N LEU A 75 13.77 16.11 -3.42
CA LEU A 75 13.71 15.56 -2.07
C LEU A 75 12.38 15.93 -1.38
N ILE A 76 11.95 17.20 -1.50
CA ILE A 76 10.65 17.65 -0.98
C ILE A 76 9.49 16.87 -1.65
N THR A 77 9.56 16.65 -2.97
CA THR A 77 8.55 15.87 -3.67
C THR A 77 8.46 14.44 -3.15
N ILE A 78 9.60 13.80 -2.87
CA ILE A 78 9.66 12.46 -2.29
C ILE A 78 9.17 12.47 -0.83
N PHE A 79 9.43 13.51 -0.06
CA PHE A 79 8.90 13.66 1.30
C PHE A 79 7.37 13.77 1.31
N VAL A 80 6.81 14.60 0.42
CA VAL A 80 5.35 14.71 0.23
C VAL A 80 4.76 13.35 -0.18
N TYR A 81 5.40 12.64 -1.10
CA TYR A 81 5.02 11.29 -1.47
C TYR A 81 5.09 10.30 -0.28
N GLY A 82 6.12 10.40 0.56
CA GLY A 82 6.29 9.54 1.73
C GLY A 82 5.19 9.73 2.77
N ILE A 83 4.82 10.98 3.05
CA ILE A 83 3.82 11.30 4.07
C ILE A 83 2.39 11.13 3.52
N PHE A 84 2.04 11.83 2.45
CA PHE A 84 0.67 11.87 1.91
C PHE A 84 0.35 10.71 0.97
N GLY A 85 1.36 10.11 0.34
CA GLY A 85 1.21 8.91 -0.46
C GLY A 85 1.34 7.64 0.38
N LEU A 86 2.57 7.27 0.73
CA LEU A 86 2.88 5.98 1.35
C LEU A 86 2.29 5.83 2.76
N MET A 87 2.57 6.78 3.66
CA MET A 87 2.16 6.67 5.06
C MET A 87 0.64 6.67 5.18
N LEU A 88 -0.04 7.62 4.54
CA LEU A 88 -1.50 7.71 4.60
C LEU A 88 -2.16 6.46 4.00
N ASN A 89 -1.63 5.95 2.88
CA ASN A 89 -2.11 4.74 2.24
C ASN A 89 -1.97 3.51 3.17
N GLN A 90 -0.81 3.32 3.76
CA GLN A 90 -0.55 2.19 4.66
C GLN A 90 -1.36 2.28 5.96
N LEU A 91 -1.46 3.47 6.53
CA LEU A 91 -2.21 3.72 7.75
C LEU A 91 -3.71 3.46 7.54
N SER A 92 -4.28 3.97 6.45
CA SER A 92 -5.69 3.76 6.11
C SER A 92 -6.00 2.28 5.86
N TYR A 93 -5.06 1.53 5.27
CA TYR A 93 -5.19 0.09 5.08
C TYR A 93 -5.31 -0.66 6.41
N PHE A 94 -4.39 -0.42 7.36
CA PHE A 94 -4.45 -1.10 8.64
C PHE A 94 -5.63 -0.66 9.50
N PHE A 95 -6.06 0.58 9.42
CA PHE A 95 -7.32 0.99 10.06
C PHE A 95 -8.54 0.32 9.40
N SER A 96 -8.56 0.19 8.08
CA SER A 96 -9.63 -0.56 7.42
C SER A 96 -9.67 -2.02 7.88
N ILE A 97 -8.50 -2.68 8.03
CA ILE A 97 -8.41 -4.04 8.56
C ILE A 97 -8.88 -4.09 10.02
N SER A 98 -8.46 -3.17 10.87
CA SER A 98 -8.80 -3.18 12.31
C SER A 98 -10.29 -3.03 12.56
N TYR A 99 -11.02 -2.35 11.69
CA TYR A 99 -12.48 -2.21 11.79
C TYR A 99 -13.28 -3.22 10.97
N SER A 100 -12.60 -4.08 10.19
CA SER A 100 -13.24 -5.13 9.38
C SER A 100 -12.39 -6.40 9.34
N ASN A 101 -11.77 -6.68 8.20
CA ASN A 101 -10.81 -7.76 7.98
C ASN A 101 -9.97 -7.48 6.73
N ALA A 102 -8.89 -8.24 6.53
CA ALA A 102 -7.97 -8.06 5.40
C ALA A 102 -8.66 -8.23 4.04
N GLY A 103 -9.59 -9.16 3.92
CA GLY A 103 -10.35 -9.37 2.68
C GLY A 103 -11.19 -8.16 2.31
N THR A 104 -11.97 -7.65 3.26
CA THR A 104 -12.82 -6.46 3.07
C THR A 104 -11.97 -5.22 2.73
N ALA A 105 -10.88 -4.97 3.45
CA ALA A 105 -9.98 -3.85 3.19
C ALA A 105 -9.40 -3.93 1.77
N THR A 106 -9.00 -5.12 1.32
CA THR A 106 -8.45 -5.35 -0.03
C THR A 106 -9.50 -5.12 -1.12
N VAL A 107 -10.75 -5.50 -0.88
CA VAL A 107 -11.83 -5.24 -1.86
C VAL A 107 -12.18 -3.75 -1.91
N LEU A 108 -12.24 -3.06 -0.77
CA LEU A 108 -12.44 -1.61 -0.75
C LEU A 108 -11.31 -0.87 -1.51
N GLN A 109 -10.09 -1.41 -1.47
CA GLN A 109 -8.98 -0.87 -2.27
C GLN A 109 -9.25 -0.93 -3.78
N THR A 110 -10.00 -1.91 -4.29
CA THR A 110 -10.28 -2.00 -5.74
C THR A 110 -11.00 -0.76 -6.27
N LEU A 111 -11.68 0.00 -5.40
CA LEU A 111 -12.23 1.30 -5.76
C LEU A 111 -11.16 2.30 -6.25
N CYS A 112 -9.90 2.13 -5.84
CA CYS A 112 -8.78 2.92 -6.38
C CYS A 112 -8.69 2.78 -7.91
N VAL A 113 -8.88 1.57 -8.45
CA VAL A 113 -8.84 1.33 -9.90
C VAL A 113 -9.96 2.09 -10.60
N VAL A 114 -11.15 2.10 -10.00
CA VAL A 114 -12.31 2.86 -10.49
C VAL A 114 -12.00 4.36 -10.49
N MET A 115 -11.50 4.88 -9.37
CA MET A 115 -11.13 6.29 -9.24
C MET A 115 -10.05 6.70 -10.24
N MET A 116 -9.04 5.84 -10.45
CA MET A 116 -7.99 6.08 -11.44
C MET A 116 -8.55 6.08 -12.87
N ALA A 117 -9.45 5.18 -13.23
CA ALA A 117 -10.10 5.16 -14.54
C ALA A 117 -10.87 6.47 -14.79
N VAL A 118 -11.67 6.90 -13.82
CA VAL A 118 -12.41 8.17 -13.89
C VAL A 118 -11.44 9.36 -14.04
N LEU A 119 -10.38 9.41 -13.24
CA LEU A 119 -9.40 10.48 -13.28
C LEU A 119 -8.70 10.57 -14.64
N VAL A 120 -8.29 9.43 -15.21
CA VAL A 120 -7.65 9.36 -16.53
C VAL A 120 -8.63 9.83 -17.63
N CYS A 121 -9.91 9.45 -17.54
CA CYS A 121 -10.94 9.92 -18.48
C CYS A 121 -11.12 11.43 -18.40
N LEU A 122 -11.17 12.00 -17.19
CA LEU A 122 -11.26 13.44 -16.97
C LEU A 122 -10.03 14.19 -17.50
N GLN A 123 -8.82 13.70 -17.19
CA GLN A 123 -7.58 14.32 -17.66
C GLN A 123 -7.44 14.29 -19.18
N ARG A 124 -7.84 13.19 -19.80
CA ARG A 124 -7.77 13.03 -21.26
C ARG A 124 -8.99 13.59 -21.98
N ARG A 125 -9.97 14.15 -21.25
CA ARG A 125 -11.25 14.68 -21.80
C ARG A 125 -11.92 13.70 -22.77
N ARG A 126 -11.88 12.40 -22.44
CA ARG A 126 -12.50 11.33 -23.21
C ARG A 126 -13.59 10.62 -22.41
N LEU A 127 -14.56 10.07 -23.11
CA LEU A 127 -15.53 9.16 -22.49
C LEU A 127 -14.84 7.83 -22.15
N PRO A 128 -15.27 7.16 -21.05
CA PRO A 128 -14.75 5.86 -20.69
C PRO A 128 -15.10 4.82 -21.76
N TYR A 129 -14.17 3.90 -22.01
CA TYR A 129 -14.45 2.76 -22.87
C TYR A 129 -15.45 1.82 -22.20
N THR A 130 -16.23 1.07 -23.00
CA THR A 130 -17.19 0.09 -22.48
C THR A 130 -16.58 -0.89 -21.49
N ARG A 131 -15.32 -1.30 -21.71
CA ARG A 131 -14.57 -2.18 -20.78
C ARG A 131 -14.28 -1.50 -19.45
N GLU A 132 -13.98 -0.20 -19.45
CA GLU A 132 -13.75 0.59 -18.23
C GLU A 132 -15.04 0.71 -17.43
N VAL A 133 -16.17 1.01 -18.11
CA VAL A 133 -17.50 1.06 -17.48
C VAL A 133 -17.89 -0.27 -16.87
N LEU A 134 -17.69 -1.37 -17.60
CA LEU A 134 -17.99 -2.70 -17.11
C LEU A 134 -17.15 -3.05 -15.87
N SER A 135 -15.86 -2.70 -15.88
CA SER A 135 -14.97 -2.90 -14.72
C SER A 135 -15.42 -2.12 -13.49
N VAL A 136 -15.87 -0.88 -13.69
CA VAL A 136 -16.43 -0.02 -12.62
C VAL A 136 -17.68 -0.65 -12.02
N ILE A 137 -18.61 -1.09 -12.86
CA ILE A 137 -19.86 -1.73 -12.42
C ILE A 137 -19.57 -3.02 -11.64
N LEU A 138 -18.69 -3.89 -12.16
CA LEU A 138 -18.31 -5.12 -11.49
C LEU A 138 -17.61 -4.87 -10.15
N ALA A 139 -16.69 -3.89 -10.10
CA ALA A 139 -16.04 -3.50 -8.85
C ALA A 139 -17.05 -2.98 -7.82
N PHE A 140 -18.00 -2.13 -8.24
CA PHE A 140 -19.05 -1.62 -7.36
C PHE A 140 -19.96 -2.74 -6.83
N ILE A 141 -20.39 -3.65 -7.69
CA ILE A 141 -21.18 -4.83 -7.29
C ILE A 141 -20.40 -5.67 -6.28
N GLY A 142 -19.10 -5.93 -6.53
CA GLY A 142 -18.23 -6.66 -5.61
C GLY A 142 -18.14 -6.01 -4.23
N VAL A 143 -17.97 -4.68 -4.18
CA VAL A 143 -17.95 -3.92 -2.92
C VAL A 143 -19.28 -4.03 -2.19
N VAL A 144 -20.41 -3.87 -2.89
CA VAL A 144 -21.74 -3.98 -2.29
C VAL A 144 -22.00 -5.39 -1.75
N LEU A 145 -21.66 -6.43 -2.50
CA LEU A 145 -21.84 -7.82 -2.06
C LEU A 145 -21.03 -8.12 -0.79
N ILE A 146 -19.81 -7.60 -0.68
CA ILE A 146 -18.98 -7.78 0.52
C ILE A 146 -19.51 -6.93 1.68
N ALA A 147 -19.89 -5.67 1.43
CA ALA A 147 -20.40 -4.77 2.45
C ALA A 147 -21.70 -5.28 3.08
N THR A 148 -22.51 -6.03 2.33
CA THR A 148 -23.83 -6.55 2.74
C THR A 148 -23.83 -8.05 3.04
N HIS A 149 -22.70 -8.76 2.85
CA HIS A 149 -22.64 -10.23 2.90
C HIS A 149 -23.75 -10.90 2.05
N GLY A 150 -24.12 -10.26 0.92
CA GLY A 150 -25.19 -10.70 0.03
C GLY A 150 -26.62 -10.39 0.54
N ARG A 151 -26.79 -9.75 1.70
CA ARG A 151 -28.08 -9.29 2.22
C ARG A 151 -28.19 -7.78 2.06
N ILE A 152 -28.80 -7.33 0.98
CA ILE A 152 -28.88 -5.91 0.57
C ILE A 152 -29.55 -5.01 1.63
N THR A 153 -30.29 -5.60 2.56
CA THR A 153 -31.04 -4.88 3.61
C THR A 153 -30.24 -4.59 4.87
N GLU A 154 -29.06 -5.19 5.04
CA GLU A 154 -28.25 -5.05 6.25
C GLU A 154 -26.81 -4.67 5.89
N LEU A 155 -26.39 -3.48 6.29
CA LEU A 155 -24.97 -3.08 6.24
C LEU A 155 -24.22 -3.78 7.37
N VAL A 156 -23.53 -4.87 7.05
CA VAL A 156 -22.72 -5.64 8.02
C VAL A 156 -21.39 -4.93 8.29
N LEU A 157 -20.95 -4.05 7.38
CA LEU A 157 -19.74 -3.25 7.57
C LEU A 157 -20.00 -2.09 8.52
N SER A 158 -19.13 -1.95 9.53
CA SER A 158 -19.18 -0.77 10.38
C SER A 158 -18.90 0.51 9.56
N PRO A 159 -19.58 1.64 9.87
CA PRO A 159 -19.33 2.91 9.18
C PRO A 159 -17.86 3.33 9.22
N ARG A 160 -17.15 2.99 10.30
CA ARG A 160 -15.71 3.26 10.45
C ARG A 160 -14.87 2.47 9.44
N ALA A 161 -15.18 1.18 9.22
CA ALA A 161 -14.51 0.36 8.21
C ALA A 161 -14.70 0.94 6.79
N LEU A 162 -15.91 1.41 6.48
CA LEU A 162 -16.21 2.01 5.20
C LEU A 162 -15.44 3.32 4.99
N ILE A 163 -15.42 4.21 5.98
CA ILE A 163 -14.68 5.49 5.91
C ILE A 163 -13.19 5.24 5.69
N TRP A 164 -12.58 4.35 6.47
CA TRP A 164 -11.16 4.04 6.34
C TRP A 164 -10.84 3.31 5.03
N GLY A 165 -11.73 2.44 4.55
CA GLY A 165 -11.59 1.79 3.26
C GLY A 165 -11.69 2.76 2.07
N LEU A 166 -12.60 3.73 2.12
CA LEU A 166 -12.68 4.80 1.13
C LEU A 166 -11.46 5.72 1.18
N LEU A 167 -11.00 6.08 2.38
CA LEU A 167 -9.78 6.86 2.56
C LEU A 167 -8.56 6.11 2.00
N TYR A 168 -8.51 4.78 2.20
CA TYR A 168 -7.50 3.92 1.61
C TYR A 168 -7.53 3.97 0.07
N ALA A 169 -8.71 3.86 -0.55
CA ALA A 169 -8.84 3.96 -2.00
C ALA A 169 -8.38 5.33 -2.53
N VAL A 170 -8.77 6.42 -1.88
CA VAL A 170 -8.33 7.78 -2.23
C VAL A 170 -6.82 7.94 -2.05
N SER A 171 -6.28 7.49 -0.93
CA SER A 171 -4.83 7.57 -0.65
C SER A 171 -4.02 6.74 -1.64
N CYS A 172 -4.56 5.62 -2.13
CA CYS A 172 -3.95 4.81 -3.18
C CYS A 172 -3.87 5.57 -4.52
N VAL A 173 -4.88 6.34 -4.88
CA VAL A 173 -4.84 7.24 -6.04
C VAL A 173 -3.74 8.30 -5.86
N VAL A 174 -3.71 8.97 -4.70
CA VAL A 174 -2.70 9.99 -4.37
C VAL A 174 -1.30 9.39 -4.41
N TYR A 175 -1.10 8.24 -3.77
CA TYR A 175 0.14 7.46 -3.81
C TYR A 175 0.59 7.20 -5.25
N THR A 176 -0.30 6.69 -6.10
CA THR A 176 0.01 6.37 -7.49
C THR A 176 0.42 7.62 -8.28
N LEU A 177 -0.34 8.72 -8.16
CA LEU A 177 -0.05 9.95 -8.88
C LEU A 177 1.26 10.60 -8.44
N LEU A 178 1.52 10.65 -7.14
CA LEU A 178 2.75 11.24 -6.60
C LEU A 178 3.99 10.41 -6.91
N SER A 179 3.84 9.08 -7.12
CA SER A 179 4.95 8.17 -7.43
C SER A 179 5.47 8.29 -8.86
N ILE A 180 4.61 8.64 -9.83
CA ILE A 180 4.93 8.56 -11.28
C ILE A 180 6.24 9.29 -11.62
N LYS A 181 6.33 10.56 -11.29
CA LYS A 181 7.49 11.40 -11.66
C LYS A 181 8.76 11.00 -10.91
N PRO A 182 8.76 10.87 -9.56
CA PRO A 182 9.94 10.48 -8.82
C PRO A 182 10.47 9.09 -9.21
N VAL A 183 9.56 8.10 -9.33
CA VAL A 183 9.95 6.72 -9.65
C VAL A 183 10.53 6.60 -11.05
N HIS A 184 9.94 7.29 -12.03
CA HIS A 184 10.48 7.31 -13.40
C HIS A 184 11.88 7.94 -13.46
N LYS A 185 12.15 8.96 -12.65
CA LYS A 185 13.43 9.70 -12.66
C LYS A 185 14.53 9.01 -11.84
N TRP A 186 14.19 8.49 -10.67
CA TRP A 186 15.17 8.04 -9.67
C TRP A 186 15.12 6.54 -9.38
N GLY A 187 14.15 5.84 -9.95
CA GLY A 187 13.91 4.41 -9.70
C GLY A 187 13.09 4.15 -8.42
N SER A 188 12.38 3.02 -8.41
CA SER A 188 11.46 2.66 -7.33
C SER A 188 12.18 2.45 -5.99
N VAL A 189 13.36 1.83 -5.99
CA VAL A 189 14.11 1.50 -4.77
C VAL A 189 14.50 2.76 -4.00
N VAL A 190 15.06 3.77 -4.68
CA VAL A 190 15.51 5.03 -4.05
C VAL A 190 14.32 5.83 -3.53
N VAL A 191 13.28 5.97 -4.34
CA VAL A 191 12.08 6.75 -3.99
C VAL A 191 11.35 6.12 -2.82
N ASN A 192 11.20 4.78 -2.80
CA ASN A 192 10.57 4.08 -1.70
C ASN A 192 11.44 4.07 -0.45
N ALA A 193 12.78 4.00 -0.57
CA ALA A 193 13.68 4.13 0.58
C ALA A 193 13.44 5.45 1.33
N ILE A 194 13.54 6.57 0.61
CA ILE A 194 13.36 7.90 1.20
C ILE A 194 11.91 8.09 1.68
N GLY A 195 10.92 7.71 0.85
CA GLY A 195 9.50 7.89 1.17
C GLY A 195 9.05 7.09 2.38
N MET A 196 9.46 5.81 2.50
CA MET A 196 9.13 4.96 3.64
C MET A 196 9.82 5.44 4.92
N LEU A 197 11.11 5.82 4.85
CA LEU A 197 11.80 6.39 6.00
C LEU A 197 11.12 7.68 6.45
N THR A 198 10.82 8.59 5.52
CA THR A 198 10.14 9.84 5.86
C THR A 198 8.78 9.61 6.50
N GLY A 199 7.92 8.79 5.88
CA GLY A 199 6.59 8.49 6.43
C GLY A 199 6.67 7.71 7.74
N GLY A 200 7.56 6.72 7.86
CA GLY A 200 7.76 5.92 9.05
C GLY A 200 8.30 6.73 10.23
N ILE A 201 9.33 7.55 10.01
CA ILE A 201 9.91 8.43 11.04
C ILE A 201 8.90 9.49 11.45
N PHE A 202 8.21 10.14 10.52
CA PHE A 202 7.19 11.14 10.81
C PHE A 202 6.07 10.55 11.68
N LEU A 203 5.56 9.37 11.33
CA LEU A 203 4.51 8.71 12.10
C LEU A 203 5.02 8.25 13.47
N SER A 204 6.26 7.75 13.55
CA SER A 204 6.89 7.34 14.81
C SER A 204 7.12 8.52 15.74
N PHE A 205 7.45 9.69 15.20
CA PHE A 205 7.59 10.91 15.99
C PHE A 205 6.23 11.37 16.55
N LEU A 206 5.16 11.22 15.76
CA LEU A 206 3.81 11.64 16.16
C LEU A 206 3.19 10.70 17.21
N TYR A 207 3.37 9.40 17.06
CA TYR A 207 2.67 8.36 17.84
C TYR A 207 3.53 7.69 18.90
N ARG A 208 4.85 7.91 18.91
CA ARG A 208 5.80 7.35 19.87
C ARG A 208 5.63 5.83 20.07
N PRO A 209 5.89 5.01 19.04
CA PRO A 209 5.60 3.57 19.04
C PRO A 209 6.32 2.79 20.16
N TRP A 210 7.36 3.34 20.76
CA TRP A 210 8.07 2.76 21.90
C TRP A 210 7.28 2.82 23.23
N GLU A 211 6.30 3.71 23.34
CA GLU A 211 5.43 3.81 24.53
C GLU A 211 4.28 2.80 24.48
N VAL A 212 3.90 2.34 23.27
CA VAL A 212 2.73 1.48 23.02
C VAL A 212 3.15 0.23 22.24
N MET A 213 4.23 -0.40 22.70
CA MET A 213 4.73 -1.62 22.03
C MET A 213 3.89 -2.83 22.42
N PRO A 214 3.28 -3.56 21.45
CA PRO A 214 2.53 -4.77 21.75
C PRO A 214 3.48 -5.88 22.25
N HIS A 215 2.99 -6.72 23.17
CA HIS A 215 3.72 -7.90 23.63
C HIS A 215 3.65 -9.00 22.58
N LEU A 216 4.68 -9.07 21.73
CA LEU A 216 4.78 -10.06 20.67
C LEU A 216 5.59 -11.28 21.17
N ASP A 217 5.04 -12.46 20.96
CA ASP A 217 5.77 -13.73 21.07
C ASP A 217 6.53 -14.05 19.76
N LEU A 218 7.10 -15.23 19.68
CA LEU A 218 7.83 -15.68 18.48
C LEU A 218 6.94 -15.63 17.22
N ALA A 219 5.66 -16.03 17.33
CA ALA A 219 4.73 -16.02 16.19
C ALA A 219 4.40 -14.59 15.74
N GLY A 220 4.21 -13.67 16.68
CA GLY A 220 4.00 -12.25 16.40
C GLY A 220 5.20 -11.62 15.69
N TRP A 221 6.41 -11.89 16.14
CA TRP A 221 7.64 -11.42 15.48
C TRP A 221 7.83 -12.01 14.09
N LEU A 222 7.57 -13.32 13.91
CA LEU A 222 7.61 -13.94 12.58
C LEU A 222 6.60 -13.34 11.63
N ALA A 223 5.38 -13.08 12.09
CA ALA A 223 4.35 -12.40 11.30
C ALA A 223 4.81 -10.97 10.93
N PHE A 224 5.34 -10.21 11.87
CA PHE A 224 5.83 -8.86 11.64
C PHE A 224 6.97 -8.81 10.61
N PHE A 225 8.01 -9.64 10.78
CA PHE A 225 9.11 -9.72 9.81
C PHE A 225 8.65 -10.25 8.45
N GLY A 226 7.68 -11.16 8.44
CA GLY A 226 7.02 -11.62 7.21
C GLY A 226 6.37 -10.46 6.45
N ILE A 227 5.63 -9.58 7.13
CA ILE A 227 5.04 -8.40 6.52
C ILE A 227 6.11 -7.44 5.97
N VAL A 228 7.18 -7.20 6.72
CA VAL A 228 8.26 -6.30 6.30
C VAL A 228 8.98 -6.84 5.07
N LEU A 229 9.39 -8.10 5.09
CA LEU A 229 10.19 -8.70 4.01
C LEU A 229 9.34 -9.01 2.78
N PHE A 230 8.26 -9.76 2.96
CA PHE A 230 7.43 -10.23 1.84
C PHE A 230 6.43 -9.18 1.39
N GLY A 231 5.73 -8.54 2.32
CA GLY A 231 4.66 -7.59 2.01
C GLY A 231 5.16 -6.20 1.60
N THR A 232 6.44 -5.90 1.78
CA THR A 232 6.98 -4.59 1.44
C THR A 232 8.18 -4.69 0.51
N CYS A 233 9.27 -5.36 0.96
CA CYS A 233 10.52 -5.33 0.19
C CYS A 233 10.44 -6.08 -1.14
N LEU A 234 9.83 -7.28 -1.17
CA LEU A 234 9.72 -8.09 -2.40
C LEU A 234 8.79 -7.46 -3.44
N LEU A 235 7.67 -6.85 -3.01
CA LEU A 235 6.71 -6.21 -3.90
C LEU A 235 7.28 -5.01 -4.66
N TYR A 236 8.15 -4.24 -4.03
CA TYR A 236 8.71 -3.02 -4.63
C TYR A 236 10.04 -3.25 -5.37
N THR A 237 10.61 -4.45 -5.29
CA THR A 237 11.86 -4.83 -6.00
C THR A 237 11.60 -5.63 -7.27
N SER A 238 10.40 -6.13 -7.50
CA SER A 238 10.08 -6.80 -8.77
C SER A 238 10.03 -5.79 -9.91
N PRO A 239 10.70 -6.07 -11.04
CA PRO A 239 10.80 -5.17 -12.20
C PRO A 239 9.47 -4.98 -12.91
#